data_b7473e1401ada72694955a0733b0090d
#
_entry.id   b7473e1401ada72694955a0733b0090d
#
_cell.length_a   1.000
_cell.length_b   1.000
_cell.length_c   1.000
_cell.angle_alpha   90.00
_cell.angle_beta   90.00
_cell.angle_gamma   90.00
#
_symmetry.space_group_name_H-M   'P 1'
#
loop_
_entity.id
_entity.type
_entity.pdbx_description
1 polymer ?
#
loop_
_entity_poly.entity_id
_entity_poly.type
_entity_poly.pdbx_seq_one_letter_code
_entity_poly.pdbx_strand_id
1 'polypeptide(L)'
;MTPNLRALVRETALEPADFIAPLFVVHGSGIREEIKTMPGQYRLSVDELVKECEGLYSVGVLSVMLFGIPEHKDHTGSEAYSHNGIVQQGIRALKAALPDLIVIADICMCEYTDHGHCGILHDHYTVDNDATLPYLCRQAVSFAEAGADIVAPSDMMDGRIAAMRQALDEAGYEQLPIMSYAAKFSSAFYGPFRDAADSAPSFGDRRSYRSEEHTSELQSLRRI
;
A
#
# COMPACT_ATOMS: atom_id res chain seq x y z
N MET A 1 26.81 -32.07 3.97
CA MET A 1 25.41 -32.30 3.52
C MET A 1 25.28 -31.85 2.07
N THR A 2 24.83 -32.72 1.16
CA THR A 2 24.68 -32.42 -0.27
C THR A 2 23.47 -31.49 -0.52
N PRO A 3 23.44 -30.76 -1.65
CA PRO A 3 22.26 -29.95 -2.02
C PRO A 3 20.96 -30.77 -2.07
N ASN A 4 21.00 -31.99 -2.58
CA ASN A 4 19.85 -32.87 -2.68
C ASN A 4 19.32 -33.31 -1.30
N LEU A 5 20.23 -33.59 -0.35
CA LEU A 5 19.82 -33.94 1.01
C LEU A 5 19.20 -32.74 1.72
N ARG A 6 19.73 -31.52 1.50
CA ARG A 6 19.11 -30.29 2.01
C ARG A 6 17.71 -30.05 1.41
N ALA A 7 17.56 -30.32 0.11
CA ALA A 7 16.27 -30.20 -0.56
C ALA A 7 15.25 -31.21 0.01
N LEU A 8 15.68 -32.44 0.29
CA LEU A 8 14.83 -33.49 0.83
C LEU A 8 14.26 -33.14 2.23
N VAL A 9 15.04 -32.46 3.06
CA VAL A 9 14.66 -32.12 4.44
C VAL A 9 14.25 -30.64 4.61
N ARG A 10 14.01 -29.93 3.50
CA ARG A 10 13.60 -28.52 3.52
C ARG A 10 12.19 -28.41 4.09
N GLU A 11 12.02 -27.62 5.14
CA GLU A 11 10.74 -27.32 5.77
C GLU A 11 10.03 -26.13 5.12
N THR A 12 10.80 -25.18 4.56
CA THR A 12 10.27 -23.97 3.92
C THR A 12 10.61 -23.98 2.43
N ALA A 13 9.61 -23.82 1.58
CA ALA A 13 9.74 -23.56 0.15
C ALA A 13 9.23 -22.15 -0.16
N LEU A 14 9.76 -21.53 -1.21
CA LEU A 14 9.25 -20.29 -1.77
C LEU A 14 8.89 -20.55 -3.23
N GLU A 15 7.65 -20.17 -3.57
CA GLU A 15 7.13 -20.24 -4.92
C GLU A 15 6.72 -18.83 -5.40
N PRO A 16 6.64 -18.58 -6.71
CA PRO A 16 6.18 -17.28 -7.21
C PRO A 16 4.83 -16.82 -6.66
N ALA A 17 3.93 -17.76 -6.35
CA ALA A 17 2.62 -17.49 -5.77
C ALA A 17 2.67 -16.95 -4.33
N ASP A 18 3.81 -17.11 -3.63
CA ASP A 18 3.98 -16.58 -2.27
C ASP A 18 4.31 -15.08 -2.26
N PHE A 19 4.59 -14.47 -3.41
CA PHE A 19 5.01 -13.09 -3.50
C PHE A 19 3.86 -12.14 -3.85
N ILE A 20 3.89 -10.96 -3.21
CA ILE A 20 3.07 -9.80 -3.56
C ILE A 20 4.00 -8.77 -4.21
N ALA A 21 3.80 -8.47 -5.49
CA ALA A 21 4.63 -7.49 -6.18
C ALA A 21 4.15 -6.05 -5.90
N PRO A 22 4.99 -5.16 -5.31
CA PRO A 22 4.64 -3.77 -5.12
C PRO A 22 4.77 -3.00 -6.44
N LEU A 23 3.73 -2.25 -6.83
CA LEU A 23 3.68 -1.50 -8.08
C LEU A 23 3.23 -0.06 -7.84
N PHE A 24 3.89 0.89 -8.50
CA PHE A 24 3.65 2.32 -8.36
C PHE A 24 2.92 2.84 -9.59
N VAL A 25 1.72 3.41 -9.39
CA VAL A 25 0.83 3.80 -10.47
C VAL A 25 0.74 5.31 -10.58
N VAL A 26 0.91 5.84 -11.81
CA VAL A 26 0.86 7.27 -12.14
C VAL A 26 -0.17 7.56 -13.22
N HIS A 27 -0.66 8.80 -13.27
CA HIS A 27 -1.49 9.30 -14.36
C HIS A 27 -0.70 9.37 -15.67
N GLY A 28 -1.39 9.32 -16.80
CA GLY A 28 -0.82 9.39 -18.13
C GLY A 28 -0.99 8.10 -18.94
N SER A 29 -0.23 7.98 -20.02
CA SER A 29 -0.23 6.81 -20.91
C SER A 29 1.16 6.56 -21.45
N GLY A 30 1.56 5.29 -21.59
CA GLY A 30 2.87 4.87 -22.07
C GLY A 30 4.02 5.22 -21.13
N ILE A 31 3.73 5.50 -19.85
CA ILE A 31 4.76 5.87 -18.88
C ILE A 31 5.31 4.62 -18.21
N ARG A 32 6.61 4.44 -18.32
CA ARG A 32 7.43 3.44 -17.65
C ARG A 32 8.73 4.11 -17.17
N GLU A 33 8.69 4.77 -16.03
CA GLU A 33 9.79 5.55 -15.48
C GLU A 33 10.51 4.77 -14.38
N GLU A 34 11.80 4.49 -14.54
CA GLU A 34 12.57 3.77 -13.53
C GLU A 34 12.77 4.60 -12.26
N ILE A 35 12.53 3.99 -11.11
CA ILE A 35 12.74 4.59 -9.80
C ILE A 35 14.22 4.51 -9.46
N LYS A 36 14.92 5.66 -9.46
CA LYS A 36 16.39 5.73 -9.31
C LYS A 36 16.93 5.05 -8.06
N THR A 37 16.17 5.09 -6.96
CA THR A 37 16.55 4.48 -5.67
C THR A 37 16.12 3.02 -5.53
N MET A 38 15.38 2.49 -6.51
CA MET A 38 14.92 1.10 -6.57
C MET A 38 15.14 0.54 -7.97
N PRO A 39 16.40 0.20 -8.37
CA PRO A 39 16.70 -0.28 -9.71
C PRO A 39 15.83 -1.48 -10.11
N GLY A 40 15.29 -1.44 -11.34
CA GLY A 40 14.37 -2.46 -11.85
C GLY A 40 12.92 -2.30 -11.40
N GLN A 41 12.60 -1.27 -10.61
CA GLN A 41 11.23 -0.88 -10.26
C GLN A 41 10.84 0.39 -11.01
N TYR A 42 9.56 0.50 -11.36
CA TYR A 42 9.07 1.55 -12.25
C TYR A 42 7.82 2.21 -11.69
N ARG A 43 7.64 3.50 -12.00
CA ARG A 43 6.36 4.17 -11.98
C ARG A 43 5.67 3.90 -13.31
N LEU A 44 4.45 3.41 -13.27
CA LEU A 44 3.74 2.91 -14.44
C LEU A 44 2.42 3.64 -14.63
N SER A 45 2.13 4.10 -15.84
CA SER A 45 0.75 4.45 -16.21
C SER A 45 -0.13 3.19 -16.27
N VAL A 46 -1.45 3.35 -16.24
CA VAL A 46 -2.39 2.23 -16.14
C VAL A 46 -2.21 1.21 -17.29
N ASP A 47 -1.94 1.67 -18.50
CA ASP A 47 -1.68 0.80 -19.67
C ASP A 47 -0.36 0.01 -19.53
N GLU A 48 0.69 0.59 -18.98
CA GLU A 48 1.96 -0.11 -18.70
C GLU A 48 1.85 -1.01 -17.46
N LEU A 49 1.03 -0.63 -16.46
CA LEU A 49 0.72 -1.46 -15.29
C LEU A 49 0.10 -2.79 -15.71
N VAL A 50 -0.87 -2.77 -16.64
CA VAL A 50 -1.49 -4.01 -17.15
C VAL A 50 -0.46 -4.92 -17.78
N LYS A 51 0.43 -4.41 -18.65
CA LYS A 51 1.50 -5.19 -19.28
C LYS A 51 2.48 -5.78 -18.27
N GLU A 52 2.85 -5.01 -17.25
CA GLU A 52 3.72 -5.49 -16.17
C GLU A 52 3.06 -6.65 -15.42
N CYS A 53 1.78 -6.51 -15.08
CA CYS A 53 1.02 -7.54 -14.39
C CYS A 53 0.80 -8.81 -15.24
N GLU A 54 0.61 -8.69 -16.55
CA GLU A 54 0.58 -9.83 -17.48
C GLU A 54 1.90 -10.60 -17.43
N GLY A 55 3.04 -9.89 -17.41
CA GLY A 55 4.37 -10.47 -17.26
C GLY A 55 4.54 -11.20 -15.94
N LEU A 56 4.19 -10.57 -14.81
CA LEU A 56 4.25 -11.15 -13.47
C LEU A 56 3.35 -12.39 -13.36
N TYR A 57 2.13 -12.31 -13.85
CA TYR A 57 1.17 -13.42 -13.83
C TYR A 57 1.66 -14.61 -14.65
N SER A 58 2.32 -14.37 -15.78
CA SER A 58 2.88 -15.42 -16.65
C SER A 58 3.99 -16.25 -15.99
N VAL A 59 4.67 -15.70 -14.99
CA VAL A 59 5.72 -16.38 -14.21
C VAL A 59 5.23 -16.90 -12.86
N GLY A 60 3.92 -16.81 -12.60
CA GLY A 60 3.27 -17.38 -11.43
C GLY A 60 3.17 -16.44 -10.21
N VAL A 61 3.46 -15.14 -10.34
CA VAL A 61 3.15 -14.13 -9.31
C VAL A 61 1.68 -13.77 -9.43
N LEU A 62 0.88 -14.18 -8.43
CA LEU A 62 -0.58 -14.14 -8.48
C LEU A 62 -1.17 -12.93 -7.75
N SER A 63 -0.35 -12.12 -7.13
CA SER A 63 -0.82 -10.95 -6.36
C SER A 63 0.09 -9.73 -6.52
N VAL A 64 -0.55 -8.56 -6.58
CA VAL A 64 0.14 -7.26 -6.66
C VAL A 64 -0.41 -6.31 -5.62
N MET A 65 0.41 -5.38 -5.16
CA MET A 65 0.00 -4.30 -4.27
C MET A 65 0.23 -2.96 -4.96
N LEU A 66 -0.82 -2.15 -5.04
CA LEU A 66 -0.80 -0.87 -5.74
C LEU A 66 -0.55 0.29 -4.77
N PHE A 67 0.38 1.16 -5.15
CA PHE A 67 0.68 2.45 -4.53
C PHE A 67 0.41 3.54 -5.56
N GLY A 68 -0.48 4.48 -5.24
CA GLY A 68 -0.86 5.56 -6.16
C GLY A 68 0.02 6.79 -6.01
N ILE A 69 0.39 7.39 -7.12
CA ILE A 69 1.04 8.70 -7.15
C ILE A 69 0.08 9.65 -7.87
N PRO A 70 -0.64 10.52 -7.15
CA PRO A 70 -1.62 11.43 -7.74
C PRO A 70 -0.95 12.50 -8.57
N GLU A 71 -1.67 13.07 -9.54
CA GLU A 71 -1.22 14.23 -10.30
C GLU A 71 -1.24 15.50 -9.44
N HIS A 72 -2.22 15.60 -8.54
CA HIS A 72 -2.38 16.71 -7.62
C HIS A 72 -2.53 16.23 -6.19
N LYS A 73 -1.80 16.86 -5.29
CA LYS A 73 -1.87 16.61 -3.85
C LYS A 73 -2.54 17.78 -3.16
N ASP A 74 -3.35 17.51 -2.17
CA ASP A 74 -3.95 18.52 -1.31
C ASP A 74 -3.85 18.13 0.18
N HIS A 75 -4.25 19.00 1.07
CA HIS A 75 -4.11 18.79 2.52
C HIS A 75 -4.98 17.65 3.06
N THR A 76 -6.00 17.21 2.32
CA THR A 76 -6.90 16.10 2.70
C THR A 76 -6.65 14.84 1.87
N GLY A 77 -5.72 14.88 0.92
CA GLY A 77 -5.44 13.76 0.03
C GLY A 77 -6.66 13.30 -0.78
N SER A 78 -7.42 14.24 -1.34
CA SER A 78 -8.75 13.96 -1.90
C SER A 78 -8.76 12.96 -3.04
N GLU A 79 -7.67 12.80 -3.78
CA GLU A 79 -7.57 11.80 -4.84
C GLU A 79 -7.56 10.37 -4.30
N ALA A 80 -7.10 10.14 -3.06
CA ALA A 80 -7.05 8.82 -2.45
C ALA A 80 -8.40 8.09 -2.44
N TYR A 81 -9.49 8.85 -2.29
CA TYR A 81 -10.86 8.33 -2.24
C TYR A 81 -11.75 8.81 -3.40
N SER A 82 -11.14 9.34 -4.44
CA SER A 82 -11.84 9.73 -5.67
C SER A 82 -12.24 8.50 -6.47
N HIS A 83 -13.47 8.45 -6.97
CA HIS A 83 -13.91 7.38 -7.88
C HIS A 83 -12.98 7.23 -9.11
N ASN A 84 -12.39 8.32 -9.58
CA ASN A 84 -11.44 8.36 -10.70
C ASN A 84 -9.98 8.50 -10.25
N GLY A 85 -9.67 8.23 -8.99
CA GLY A 85 -8.29 8.21 -8.51
C GLY A 85 -7.43 7.19 -9.26
N ILE A 86 -6.13 7.41 -9.28
CA ILE A 86 -5.22 6.61 -10.10
C ILE A 86 -5.20 5.13 -9.69
N VAL A 87 -5.31 4.82 -8.39
CA VAL A 87 -5.37 3.43 -7.90
C VAL A 87 -6.70 2.79 -8.32
N GLN A 88 -7.82 3.49 -8.20
CA GLN A 88 -9.13 3.00 -8.63
C GLN A 88 -9.17 2.70 -10.13
N GLN A 89 -8.51 3.54 -10.95
CA GLN A 89 -8.35 3.27 -12.38
C GLN A 89 -7.49 2.01 -12.62
N GLY A 90 -6.36 1.88 -11.91
CA GLY A 90 -5.49 0.71 -11.96
C GLY A 90 -6.21 -0.58 -11.59
N ILE A 91 -6.95 -0.58 -10.47
CA ILE A 91 -7.74 -1.75 -10.03
C ILE A 91 -8.72 -2.18 -11.11
N ARG A 92 -9.54 -1.25 -11.63
CA ARG A 92 -10.53 -1.58 -12.68
C ARG A 92 -9.87 -2.13 -13.93
N ALA A 93 -8.76 -1.55 -14.38
CA ALA A 93 -8.05 -2.00 -15.57
C ALA A 93 -7.47 -3.42 -15.36
N LEU A 94 -6.87 -3.69 -14.21
CA LEU A 94 -6.33 -5.00 -13.89
C LEU A 94 -7.44 -6.06 -13.77
N LYS A 95 -8.53 -5.76 -13.08
CA LYS A 95 -9.67 -6.71 -12.96
C LYS A 95 -10.35 -6.98 -14.31
N ALA A 96 -10.33 -6.04 -15.24
CA ALA A 96 -10.82 -6.24 -16.59
C ALA A 96 -9.88 -7.10 -17.44
N ALA A 97 -8.55 -6.93 -17.33
CA ALA A 97 -7.55 -7.65 -18.11
C ALA A 97 -7.19 -9.03 -17.50
N LEU A 98 -7.08 -9.10 -16.19
CA LEU A 98 -6.62 -10.26 -15.42
C LEU A 98 -7.58 -10.50 -14.23
N PRO A 99 -8.79 -11.04 -14.46
CA PRO A 99 -9.82 -11.15 -13.42
C PRO A 99 -9.40 -12.02 -12.22
N ASP A 100 -8.50 -12.98 -12.42
CA ASP A 100 -8.00 -13.89 -11.37
C ASP A 100 -6.79 -13.34 -10.61
N LEU A 101 -6.17 -12.24 -11.08
CA LEU A 101 -5.08 -11.57 -10.35
C LEU A 101 -5.62 -10.97 -9.07
N ILE A 102 -4.97 -11.24 -7.94
CA ILE A 102 -5.28 -10.63 -6.65
C ILE A 102 -4.71 -9.22 -6.63
N VAL A 103 -5.59 -8.22 -6.60
CA VAL A 103 -5.22 -6.81 -6.54
C VAL A 103 -5.41 -6.29 -5.13
N ILE A 104 -4.30 -5.96 -4.48
CA ILE A 104 -4.23 -5.39 -3.14
C ILE A 104 -4.03 -3.88 -3.27
N ALA A 105 -4.79 -3.09 -2.53
CA ALA A 105 -4.64 -1.64 -2.52
C ALA A 105 -4.08 -1.16 -1.17
N ASP A 106 -2.94 -0.47 -1.19
CA ASP A 106 -2.38 0.18 0.00
C ASP A 106 -3.28 1.33 0.46
N ILE A 107 -3.53 1.43 1.76
CA ILE A 107 -4.29 2.53 2.34
C ILE A 107 -3.35 3.38 3.19
N CYS A 108 -3.08 4.57 2.71
CA CYS A 108 -2.36 5.61 3.42
C CYS A 108 -2.70 6.98 2.80
N MET A 109 -2.47 8.05 3.57
CA MET A 109 -2.69 9.41 3.08
C MET A 109 -1.40 10.04 2.53
N CYS A 110 -0.22 9.51 2.86
CA CYS A 110 1.05 10.19 2.60
C CYS A 110 1.42 10.37 1.12
N GLU A 111 0.90 9.53 0.25
CA GLU A 111 1.07 9.66 -1.21
C GLU A 111 0.24 10.81 -1.77
N TYR A 112 -0.88 11.14 -1.12
CA TYR A 112 -1.94 12.03 -1.63
C TYR A 112 -1.95 13.41 -0.95
N THR A 113 -1.35 13.52 0.25
CA THR A 113 -1.28 14.79 0.97
C THR A 113 -0.10 15.64 0.50
N ASP A 114 -0.30 16.97 0.41
CA ASP A 114 0.72 17.93 0.04
C ASP A 114 1.86 18.07 1.06
N HIS A 115 1.57 17.71 2.31
CA HIS A 115 2.54 17.67 3.41
C HIS A 115 3.24 16.30 3.58
N GLY A 116 2.79 15.23 2.91
CA GLY A 116 3.40 13.89 2.94
C GLY A 116 3.28 13.13 4.26
N HIS A 117 2.46 13.56 5.21
CA HIS A 117 2.13 12.79 6.41
C HIS A 117 0.99 11.80 6.16
N CYS A 118 0.94 10.72 6.98
CA CYS A 118 0.00 9.62 6.78
C CYS A 118 -1.43 9.91 7.28
N GLY A 119 -1.76 11.14 7.60
CA GLY A 119 -3.08 11.53 8.09
C GLY A 119 -3.32 13.03 8.05
N ILE A 120 -4.50 13.44 8.49
CA ILE A 120 -4.92 14.84 8.58
C ILE A 120 -4.14 15.52 9.70
N LEU A 121 -3.73 16.77 9.48
CA LEU A 121 -2.94 17.52 10.44
C LEU A 121 -3.84 18.36 11.37
N HIS A 122 -3.56 18.25 12.67
CA HIS A 122 -3.98 19.23 13.68
C HIS A 122 -2.90 20.31 13.78
N ASP A 123 -3.28 21.57 13.89
CA ASP A 123 -2.38 22.73 14.04
C ASP A 123 -1.24 22.80 12.99
N HIS A 124 -1.45 22.27 11.80
CA HIS A 124 -0.47 22.18 10.70
C HIS A 124 0.81 21.38 10.97
N TYR A 125 0.95 20.72 12.13
CA TYR A 125 2.20 20.03 12.48
C TYR A 125 2.02 18.60 13.02
N THR A 126 0.87 18.30 13.63
CA THR A 126 0.64 17.00 14.28
C THR A 126 -0.45 16.24 13.56
N VAL A 127 -0.24 14.95 13.31
CA VAL A 127 -1.28 14.08 12.73
C VAL A 127 -2.37 13.85 13.77
N ASP A 128 -3.61 14.17 13.41
CA ASP A 128 -4.81 13.89 14.19
C ASP A 128 -5.33 12.50 13.82
N ASN A 129 -5.20 11.56 14.77
CA ASN A 129 -5.62 10.18 14.59
C ASN A 129 -7.10 10.06 14.23
N ASP A 130 -7.96 10.63 15.06
CA ASP A 130 -9.39 10.45 14.95
C ASP A 130 -9.99 11.19 13.74
N ALA A 131 -9.46 12.37 13.43
CA ALA A 131 -9.82 13.11 12.22
C ALA A 131 -9.37 12.38 10.94
N THR A 132 -8.35 11.51 11.00
CA THR A 132 -7.84 10.75 9.85
C THR A 132 -8.72 9.54 9.51
N LEU A 133 -9.30 8.86 10.52
CA LEU A 133 -10.04 7.62 10.33
C LEU A 133 -11.14 7.70 9.25
N PRO A 134 -11.97 8.76 9.18
CA PRO A 134 -13.01 8.87 8.15
C PRO A 134 -12.44 8.90 6.72
N TYR A 135 -11.26 9.46 6.51
CA TYR A 135 -10.61 9.52 5.19
C TYR A 135 -10.08 8.15 4.77
N LEU A 136 -9.46 7.42 5.69
CA LEU A 136 -9.01 6.04 5.46
C LEU A 136 -10.19 5.12 5.16
N CYS A 137 -11.33 5.29 5.85
CA CYS A 137 -12.55 4.54 5.58
C CYS A 137 -13.09 4.82 4.16
N ARG A 138 -13.14 6.10 3.74
CA ARG A 138 -13.53 6.46 2.37
C ARG A 138 -12.61 5.84 1.33
N GLN A 139 -11.30 5.85 1.58
CA GLN A 139 -10.31 5.23 0.70
C GLN A 139 -10.57 3.72 0.57
N ALA A 140 -10.77 3.02 1.70
CA ALA A 140 -11.08 1.59 1.70
C ALA A 140 -12.34 1.26 0.89
N VAL A 141 -13.42 1.98 1.10
CA VAL A 141 -14.69 1.78 0.37
C VAL A 141 -14.50 2.06 -1.11
N SER A 142 -13.81 3.14 -1.49
CA SER A 142 -13.59 3.47 -2.91
C SER A 142 -12.74 2.43 -3.65
N PHE A 143 -11.78 1.79 -2.97
CA PHE A 143 -11.01 0.68 -3.53
C PHE A 143 -11.85 -0.59 -3.67
N ALA A 144 -12.73 -0.88 -2.70
CA ALA A 144 -13.69 -1.96 -2.77
C ALA A 144 -14.65 -1.78 -3.97
N GLU A 145 -15.20 -0.58 -4.16
CA GLU A 145 -16.04 -0.22 -5.30
C GLU A 145 -15.32 -0.36 -6.65
N ALA A 146 -14.01 -0.10 -6.67
CA ALA A 146 -13.18 -0.30 -7.87
C ALA A 146 -12.89 -1.78 -8.17
N GLY A 147 -13.12 -2.70 -7.22
CA GLY A 147 -12.94 -4.13 -7.35
C GLY A 147 -11.64 -4.67 -6.75
N ALA A 148 -11.02 -3.99 -5.78
CA ALA A 148 -9.88 -4.54 -5.03
C ALA A 148 -10.27 -5.84 -4.33
N ASP A 149 -9.35 -6.81 -4.32
CA ASP A 149 -9.55 -8.09 -3.62
C ASP A 149 -9.15 -8.01 -2.14
N ILE A 150 -8.24 -7.10 -1.79
CA ILE A 150 -7.76 -6.86 -0.41
C ILE A 150 -7.46 -5.37 -0.25
N VAL A 151 -7.75 -4.80 0.91
CA VAL A 151 -7.26 -3.48 1.32
C VAL A 151 -6.19 -3.62 2.40
N ALA A 152 -5.11 -2.83 2.31
CA ALA A 152 -3.92 -3.01 3.13
C ALA A 152 -3.51 -1.70 3.85
N PRO A 153 -4.09 -1.38 5.02
CA PRO A 153 -3.79 -0.15 5.74
C PRO A 153 -2.37 -0.11 6.29
N SER A 154 -1.59 0.85 5.82
CA SER A 154 -0.19 1.07 6.17
C SER A 154 0.05 2.38 6.94
N ASP A 155 -1.00 3.11 7.26
CA ASP A 155 -0.99 4.47 7.84
C ASP A 155 -0.56 4.55 9.32
N MET A 156 -0.83 3.51 10.11
CA MET A 156 -0.55 3.38 11.55
C MET A 156 -1.48 4.17 12.50
N MET A 157 -2.66 4.58 12.07
CA MET A 157 -3.63 5.19 12.97
C MET A 157 -4.28 4.16 13.91
N ASP A 158 -4.47 4.52 15.16
CA ASP A 158 -5.14 3.67 16.15
C ASP A 158 -6.62 3.52 15.83
N GLY A 159 -7.13 2.29 15.99
CA GLY A 159 -8.54 1.98 15.73
C GLY A 159 -8.93 1.85 14.25
N ARG A 160 -8.02 2.10 13.31
CA ARG A 160 -8.29 2.09 11.86
C ARG A 160 -8.90 0.79 11.33
N ILE A 161 -8.47 -0.37 11.85
CA ILE A 161 -8.98 -1.66 11.37
C ILE A 161 -10.46 -1.84 11.71
N ALA A 162 -10.85 -1.49 12.94
CA ALA A 162 -12.25 -1.55 13.36
C ALA A 162 -13.11 -0.56 12.56
N ALA A 163 -12.63 0.68 12.39
CA ALA A 163 -13.33 1.71 11.62
C ALA A 163 -13.50 1.32 10.15
N MET A 164 -12.45 0.83 9.48
CA MET A 164 -12.53 0.37 8.09
C MET A 164 -13.42 -0.86 7.94
N ARG A 165 -13.35 -1.83 8.87
CA ARG A 165 -14.22 -3.01 8.82
C ARG A 165 -15.69 -2.60 8.90
N GLN A 166 -16.03 -1.72 9.83
CA GLN A 166 -17.39 -1.20 9.94
C GLN A 166 -17.81 -0.48 8.64
N ALA A 167 -16.99 0.42 8.11
CA ALA A 167 -17.33 1.17 6.90
C ALA A 167 -17.50 0.26 5.66
N LEU A 168 -16.68 -0.79 5.53
CA LEU A 168 -16.81 -1.77 4.46
C LEU A 168 -18.07 -2.62 4.63
N ASP A 169 -18.42 -3.05 5.84
CA ASP A 169 -19.64 -3.81 6.13
C ASP A 169 -20.89 -2.98 5.82
N GLU A 170 -20.91 -1.71 6.25
CA GLU A 170 -22.02 -0.77 5.95
C GLU A 170 -22.18 -0.51 4.44
N ALA A 171 -21.08 -0.62 3.67
CA ALA A 171 -21.09 -0.48 2.21
C ALA A 171 -21.37 -1.81 1.46
N GLY A 172 -21.57 -2.94 2.16
CA GLY A 172 -21.88 -4.25 1.57
C GLY A 172 -20.66 -5.08 1.19
N TYR A 173 -19.47 -4.77 1.74
CA TYR A 173 -18.21 -5.47 1.47
C TYR A 173 -17.72 -6.28 2.68
N GLU A 174 -18.60 -7.03 3.35
CA GLU A 174 -18.30 -7.81 4.57
C GLU A 174 -17.24 -8.87 4.32
N GLN A 175 -17.13 -9.37 3.09
CA GLN A 175 -16.18 -10.43 2.72
C GLN A 175 -14.83 -9.90 2.25
N LEU A 176 -14.65 -8.57 2.09
CA LEU A 176 -13.39 -7.99 1.66
C LEU A 176 -12.34 -8.08 2.77
N PRO A 177 -11.22 -8.80 2.59
CA PRO A 177 -10.16 -8.90 3.59
C PRO A 177 -9.46 -7.56 3.84
N ILE A 178 -9.02 -7.35 5.09
CA ILE A 178 -8.15 -6.24 5.49
C ILE A 178 -6.80 -6.83 5.91
N MET A 179 -5.74 -6.55 5.15
CA MET A 179 -4.36 -6.95 5.44
C MET A 179 -3.64 -5.83 6.18
N SER A 180 -3.71 -5.84 7.52
CA SER A 180 -3.11 -4.78 8.33
C SER A 180 -1.60 -4.90 8.43
N TYR A 181 -0.90 -3.77 8.27
CA TYR A 181 0.48 -3.64 8.73
C TYR A 181 0.47 -3.62 10.27
N ALA A 182 0.93 -4.70 10.90
CA ALA A 182 0.86 -4.88 12.35
C ALA A 182 1.91 -4.03 13.11
N ALA A 183 3.09 -3.86 12.53
CA ALA A 183 4.16 -3.00 13.03
C ALA A 183 4.86 -2.31 11.86
N LYS A 184 5.12 -1.02 11.99
CA LYS A 184 5.82 -0.21 10.96
C LYS A 184 6.84 0.68 11.66
N PHE A 185 8.09 0.25 11.65
CA PHE A 185 9.16 0.97 12.33
C PHE A 185 9.49 2.30 11.66
N SER A 186 9.94 3.27 12.46
CA SER A 186 10.52 4.51 11.96
C SER A 186 11.97 4.24 11.53
N SER A 187 12.16 3.64 10.35
CA SER A 187 13.45 3.17 9.84
C SER A 187 13.97 4.01 8.68
N ALA A 188 15.31 4.10 8.56
CA ALA A 188 16.00 4.68 7.42
C ALA A 188 15.77 3.88 6.12
N PHE A 189 15.46 2.60 6.20
CA PHE A 189 15.14 1.74 5.05
C PHE A 189 13.94 2.21 4.23
N TYR A 190 13.09 3.08 4.77
CA TYR A 190 12.00 3.70 4.02
C TYR A 190 12.43 4.82 3.05
N GLY A 191 13.72 5.18 3.01
CA GLY A 191 14.23 6.19 2.09
C GLY A 191 13.86 5.92 0.62
N PRO A 192 14.25 4.76 0.05
CA PRO A 192 13.93 4.39 -1.33
C PRO A 192 12.42 4.35 -1.62
N PHE A 193 11.61 3.85 -0.69
CA PHE A 193 10.16 3.79 -0.84
C PHE A 193 9.52 5.19 -0.86
N ARG A 194 9.99 6.12 -0.01
CA ARG A 194 9.49 7.50 -0.03
C ARG A 194 9.75 8.19 -1.36
N ASP A 195 10.90 7.91 -1.96
CA ASP A 195 11.27 8.40 -3.28
C ASP A 195 10.37 7.77 -4.36
N ALA A 196 10.14 6.45 -4.29
CA ALA A 196 9.28 5.72 -5.20
C ALA A 196 7.84 6.25 -5.21
N ALA A 197 7.23 6.41 -4.03
CA ALA A 197 5.85 6.85 -3.84
C ALA A 197 5.69 8.39 -3.83
N ASP A 198 6.76 9.15 -4.02
CA ASP A 198 6.76 10.62 -3.89
C ASP A 198 6.07 11.09 -2.58
N SER A 199 6.40 10.43 -1.47
CA SER A 199 5.70 10.58 -0.19
C SER A 199 6.60 11.06 0.95
N ALA A 200 7.68 11.77 0.64
CA ALA A 200 8.53 12.36 1.67
C ALA A 200 7.76 13.45 2.44
N PRO A 201 7.80 13.46 3.78
CA PRO A 201 7.17 14.53 4.55
C PRO A 201 7.86 15.87 4.25
N SER A 202 7.06 16.93 4.05
CA SER A 202 7.55 18.28 3.76
C SER A 202 8.15 18.97 5.00
N PHE A 203 7.84 18.47 6.19
CA PHE A 203 8.38 18.92 7.47
C PHE A 203 8.38 17.77 8.48
N GLY A 204 9.19 17.89 9.55
CA GLY A 204 9.25 16.94 10.64
C GLY A 204 9.64 15.51 10.21
N ASP A 205 9.10 14.53 10.93
CA ASP A 205 9.27 13.11 10.62
C ASP A 205 8.00 12.32 10.99
N ARG A 206 8.05 11.00 10.88
CA ARG A 206 6.91 10.11 11.17
C ARG A 206 7.04 9.36 12.49
N ARG A 207 7.95 9.76 13.37
CA ARG A 207 8.24 9.04 14.64
C ARG A 207 7.06 9.08 15.61
N SER A 208 6.25 10.13 15.57
CA SER A 208 5.12 10.31 16.49
C SER A 208 4.01 9.26 16.32
N TYR A 209 3.91 8.62 15.15
CA TYR A 209 2.88 7.60 14.84
C TYR A 209 3.44 6.31 14.23
N ARG A 210 4.77 6.12 14.27
CA ARG A 210 5.43 4.85 13.91
C ARG A 210 6.11 4.24 15.12
N SER A 211 6.23 2.90 15.10
CA SER A 211 6.95 2.18 16.15
C SER A 211 8.43 2.56 16.17
N GLU A 212 8.99 2.79 17.34
CA GLU A 212 10.42 2.93 17.53
C GLU A 212 11.11 1.57 17.44
N GLU A 213 12.23 1.49 16.73
CA GLU A 213 12.95 0.25 16.48
C GLU A 213 13.38 -0.44 17.79
N HIS A 214 13.87 0.31 18.78
CA HIS A 214 14.38 -0.23 20.04
C HIS A 214 13.29 -0.63 21.06
N THR A 215 12.21 0.12 21.17
CA THR A 215 11.13 -0.18 22.12
C THR A 215 10.26 -1.35 21.69
N SER A 216 10.06 -1.54 20.38
CA SER A 216 9.28 -2.65 19.84
C SER A 216 9.98 -3.99 19.98
N GLU A 217 11.29 -4.05 19.85
CA GLU A 217 12.08 -5.26 20.11
C GLU A 217 11.96 -5.71 21.56
N LEU A 218 12.04 -4.78 22.52
CA LEU A 218 11.87 -5.07 23.95
C LEU A 218 10.45 -5.54 24.31
N GLN A 219 9.43 -5.08 23.59
CA GLN A 219 8.04 -5.51 23.80
C GLN A 219 7.79 -6.90 23.22
N SER A 220 8.40 -7.26 22.09
CA SER A 220 8.28 -8.58 21.49
C SER A 220 8.92 -9.66 22.34
N LEU A 221 10.06 -9.38 23.00
CA LEU A 221 10.75 -10.30 23.90
C LEU A 221 10.03 -10.53 25.25
N ARG A 222 9.11 -9.63 25.65
CA ARG A 222 8.31 -9.78 26.87
C ARG A 222 7.02 -10.58 26.71
N ARG A 223 6.67 -11.00 25.49
CA ARG A 223 5.44 -11.75 25.18
C ARG A 223 5.67 -13.24 24.84
N ILE A 224 6.91 -13.72 25.04
CA ILE A 224 7.27 -15.15 24.97
C ILE A 224 7.35 -15.70 26.43
#